data_c370d549b770349616b26bcad8bcf3eb
#
_entry.id   c370d549b770349616b26bcad8bcf3eb
#
_cell.length_a   1.000
_cell.length_b   1.000
_cell.length_c   1.000
_cell.angle_alpha   90.00
_cell.angle_beta   90.00
_cell.angle_gamma   90.00
#
_symmetry.space_group_name_H-M   'P 1'
#
loop_
_entity.id
_entity.type
_entity.pdbx_description
1 polymer ?
#
loop_
_entity_poly.entity_id
_entity_poly.type
_entity_poly.pdbx_seq_one_letter_code
_entity_poly.pdbx_strand_id
1 'polypeptide(L)'
;MLLVETARQIGLDTAISAALAPWRKHRAVHDPGKILLDVAPAVALGGDCLADVAMLRAEPTAFGPVASDPAVSRLIDTLAGAGPRALAAIRGARAEVRQEVWRLAGHNAPDRAGEMVVDIDGVLVLAHSDKQDATATWKKTFGHHPLFAFVDHGREGSGEPVAGLLRPGNAGSNTAADHIEAARLALAQLPKTYRRGRRTLIRTDSGGGTHEFLNWLTARGRWLSYSVGMVITDAIHQAVLKVPVSAWTPAVEPDGEIRDGAWVAELAGDCLKDWPKGMRLIVRKERPHPGAQLRITDADGMRITCFATNTADRPITELELRQRQRARAEDRIRAARDTGLRNLPLHQTAQNRIWLEIANLPTRSNLRPEQAERVRQEAGGPSCKIEAKAGVAGSNPAGGTGKGPVKRVSSQAGPSS
;
A
#
# COMPACT_ATOMS: atom_id res chain seq x y z
N MET A 1 -1.47 23.02 8.68
CA MET A 1 -2.72 23.68 8.27
C MET A 1 -3.42 22.99 7.11
N LEU A 2 -2.79 22.77 5.96
CA LEU A 2 -3.44 22.20 4.77
C LEU A 2 -4.18 20.87 5.02
N LEU A 3 -3.59 19.91 5.75
CA LEU A 3 -4.22 18.62 6.04
C LEU A 3 -5.51 18.73 6.85
N VAL A 4 -5.48 19.55 7.92
CA VAL A 4 -6.65 19.75 8.79
C VAL A 4 -7.77 20.43 8.02
N GLU A 5 -7.43 21.43 7.24
CA GLU A 5 -8.39 22.15 6.41
C GLU A 5 -8.98 21.26 5.33
N THR A 6 -8.16 20.46 4.66
CA THR A 6 -8.66 19.48 3.69
C THR A 6 -9.60 18.49 4.35
N ALA A 7 -9.26 17.94 5.53
CA ALA A 7 -10.13 17.00 6.25
C ALA A 7 -11.49 17.61 6.60
N ARG A 8 -11.53 18.90 6.96
CA ARG A 8 -12.76 19.65 7.21
C ARG A 8 -13.57 19.86 5.93
N GLN A 9 -12.93 20.31 4.87
CA GLN A 9 -13.60 20.61 3.59
C GLN A 9 -14.25 19.38 2.95
N ILE A 10 -13.61 18.20 3.08
CA ILE A 10 -14.19 16.94 2.58
C ILE A 10 -15.16 16.29 3.58
N GLY A 11 -15.41 16.92 4.74
CA GLY A 11 -16.32 16.42 5.77
C GLY A 11 -15.85 15.20 6.55
N LEU A 12 -14.53 14.91 6.53
CA LEU A 12 -13.97 13.76 7.26
C LEU A 12 -14.10 13.92 8.77
N ASP A 13 -13.93 15.10 9.29
CA ASP A 13 -14.11 15.45 10.71
C ASP A 13 -15.54 15.19 11.18
N THR A 14 -16.53 15.64 10.42
CA THR A 14 -17.95 15.42 10.71
C THR A 14 -18.30 13.94 10.62
N ALA A 15 -17.85 13.24 9.59
CA ALA A 15 -18.14 11.82 9.38
C ALA A 15 -17.54 10.95 10.50
N ILE A 16 -16.28 11.18 10.88
CA ILE A 16 -15.61 10.42 11.95
C ILE A 16 -16.22 10.75 13.31
N SER A 17 -16.55 12.03 13.59
CA SER A 17 -17.22 12.43 14.83
C SER A 17 -18.59 11.75 14.97
N ALA A 18 -19.39 11.74 13.92
CA ALA A 18 -20.68 11.04 13.91
C ALA A 18 -20.52 9.53 14.11
N ALA A 19 -19.56 8.91 13.41
CA ALA A 19 -19.30 7.48 13.51
C ALA A 19 -18.82 7.05 14.91
N LEU A 20 -18.07 7.91 15.61
CA LEU A 20 -17.54 7.63 16.94
C LEU A 20 -18.40 8.20 18.10
N ALA A 21 -19.50 8.87 17.82
CA ALA A 21 -20.43 9.38 18.83
C ALA A 21 -20.87 8.34 19.87
N PRO A 22 -21.11 7.03 19.53
CA PRO A 22 -21.46 6.02 20.52
C PRO A 22 -20.43 5.79 21.63
N TRP A 23 -19.16 6.17 21.41
CA TRP A 23 -18.08 6.05 22.39
C TRP A 23 -17.78 7.36 23.13
N ARG A 24 -18.55 8.43 22.88
CA ARG A 24 -18.41 9.69 23.59
C ARG A 24 -19.00 9.57 25.00
N LYS A 25 -18.18 9.81 26.03
CA LYS A 25 -18.66 9.86 27.43
C LYS A 25 -19.49 11.12 27.64
N HIS A 26 -20.49 11.03 28.49
CA HIS A 26 -21.45 12.13 28.76
C HIS A 26 -20.76 13.47 29.11
N ARG A 27 -19.64 13.44 29.85
CA ARG A 27 -18.88 14.65 30.25
C ARG A 27 -17.56 14.79 29.54
N ALA A 28 -17.41 14.19 28.33
CA ALA A 28 -16.18 14.32 27.59
C ALA A 28 -16.01 15.74 27.04
N VAL A 29 -14.88 16.38 27.38
CA VAL A 29 -14.47 17.68 26.83
C VAL A 29 -14.16 17.58 25.35
N HIS A 30 -13.45 16.53 24.96
CA HIS A 30 -13.04 16.31 23.58
C HIS A 30 -13.94 15.29 22.89
N ASP A 31 -14.25 15.54 21.64
CA ASP A 31 -14.94 14.62 20.76
C ASP A 31 -14.03 13.44 20.37
N PRO A 32 -14.50 12.16 20.41
CA PRO A 32 -13.71 10.99 20.04
C PRO A 32 -13.18 11.04 18.61
N GLY A 33 -13.99 11.55 17.67
CA GLY A 33 -13.58 11.70 16.27
C GLY A 33 -12.44 12.70 16.12
N LYS A 34 -12.55 13.86 16.84
CA LYS A 34 -11.47 14.83 16.84
C LYS A 34 -10.17 14.26 17.43
N ILE A 35 -10.23 13.52 18.56
CA ILE A 35 -9.03 12.90 19.14
C ILE A 35 -8.37 11.96 18.14
N LEU A 36 -9.15 11.10 17.46
CA LEU A 36 -8.61 10.17 16.46
C LEU A 36 -7.99 10.93 15.27
N LEU A 37 -8.66 12.00 14.83
CA LEU A 37 -8.17 12.83 13.73
C LEU A 37 -6.96 13.69 14.12
N ASP A 38 -6.75 14.04 15.38
CA ASP A 38 -5.55 14.72 15.84
C ASP A 38 -4.31 13.80 15.79
N VAL A 39 -4.48 12.49 16.00
CA VAL A 39 -3.38 11.53 15.87
C VAL A 39 -2.89 11.46 14.41
N ALA A 40 -3.80 11.54 13.42
CA ALA A 40 -3.41 11.43 12.02
C ALA A 40 -2.43 12.53 11.53
N PRO A 41 -2.64 13.84 11.74
CA PRO A 41 -1.64 14.85 11.41
C PRO A 41 -0.38 14.75 12.27
N ALA A 42 -0.45 14.31 13.54
CA ALA A 42 0.75 14.06 14.33
C ALA A 42 1.63 13.00 13.65
N VAL A 43 1.04 11.90 13.21
CA VAL A 43 1.72 10.85 12.45
C VAL A 43 2.24 11.37 11.09
N ALA A 44 1.45 12.18 10.38
CA ALA A 44 1.85 12.79 9.11
C ALA A 44 3.02 13.78 9.25
N LEU A 45 3.20 14.36 10.44
CA LEU A 45 4.33 15.22 10.80
C LEU A 45 5.57 14.44 11.28
N GLY A 46 5.51 13.11 11.26
CA GLY A 46 6.61 12.22 11.63
C GLY A 46 6.50 11.60 13.02
N GLY A 47 5.38 11.79 13.71
CA GLY A 47 5.09 11.10 14.97
C GLY A 47 4.94 9.58 14.76
N ASP A 48 5.39 8.79 15.72
CA ASP A 48 5.35 7.34 15.68
C ASP A 48 4.73 6.69 16.93
N CYS A 49 4.21 7.53 17.84
CA CYS A 49 3.49 7.09 19.05
C CYS A 49 2.33 8.04 19.42
N LEU A 50 1.50 7.63 20.39
CA LEU A 50 0.34 8.43 20.80
C LEU A 50 0.73 9.75 21.50
N ALA A 51 1.89 9.80 22.16
CA ALA A 51 2.36 10.98 22.86
C ALA A 51 2.75 12.13 21.90
N ASP A 52 3.03 11.81 20.63
CA ASP A 52 3.41 12.81 19.62
C ASP A 52 2.26 13.76 19.26
N VAL A 53 1.03 13.47 19.66
CA VAL A 53 -0.08 14.42 19.63
C VAL A 53 0.25 15.70 20.40
N ALA A 54 1.21 15.64 21.33
CA ALA A 54 1.71 16.81 22.06
C ALA A 54 2.21 17.92 21.14
N MET A 55 2.81 17.58 20.00
CA MET A 55 3.31 18.57 19.03
C MET A 55 2.21 19.49 18.49
N LEU A 56 0.97 18.98 18.40
CA LEU A 56 -0.15 19.76 17.90
C LEU A 56 -0.65 20.78 18.94
N ARG A 57 -0.42 20.56 20.22
CA ARG A 57 -0.79 21.49 21.31
C ARG A 57 0.02 22.80 21.26
N ALA A 58 1.18 22.76 20.62
CA ALA A 58 2.01 23.96 20.40
C ALA A 58 1.39 24.95 19.41
N GLU A 59 0.44 24.50 18.57
CA GLU A 59 -0.16 25.30 17.50
C GLU A 59 -1.70 25.33 17.61
N PRO A 60 -2.27 25.93 18.70
CA PRO A 60 -3.70 25.89 18.98
C PRO A 60 -4.55 26.64 17.95
N THR A 61 -3.98 27.59 17.23
CA THR A 61 -4.65 28.31 16.12
C THR A 61 -4.92 27.41 14.93
N ALA A 62 -4.07 26.41 14.70
CA ALA A 62 -4.19 25.47 13.59
C ALA A 62 -5.07 24.26 13.96
N PHE A 63 -4.86 23.71 15.15
CA PHE A 63 -5.43 22.42 15.56
C PHE A 63 -6.59 22.57 16.57
N GLY A 64 -6.77 23.76 17.15
CA GLY A 64 -7.74 23.99 18.22
C GLY A 64 -7.37 23.24 19.52
N PRO A 65 -8.36 22.96 20.38
CA PRO A 65 -8.13 22.20 21.61
C PRO A 65 -7.74 20.74 21.29
N VAL A 66 -6.54 20.33 21.67
CA VAL A 66 -5.98 18.99 21.48
C VAL A 66 -6.01 18.22 22.80
N ALA A 67 -6.45 16.98 22.77
CA ALA A 67 -6.59 16.14 23.96
C ALA A 67 -5.22 15.81 24.59
N SER A 68 -5.22 15.58 25.92
CA SER A 68 -4.02 15.11 26.64
C SER A 68 -3.69 13.67 26.29
N ASP A 69 -2.41 13.28 26.43
CA ASP A 69 -1.93 11.92 26.12
C ASP A 69 -2.74 10.82 26.84
N PRO A 70 -3.10 10.97 28.15
CA PRO A 70 -3.97 10.01 28.81
C PRO A 70 -5.38 9.95 28.21
N ALA A 71 -5.90 11.05 27.64
CA ALA A 71 -7.22 11.05 27.01
C ALA A 71 -7.17 10.33 25.66
N VAL A 72 -6.10 10.52 24.89
CA VAL A 72 -5.84 9.81 23.64
C VAL A 72 -5.73 8.30 23.91
N SER A 73 -4.87 7.90 24.86
CA SER A 73 -4.68 6.50 25.24
C SER A 73 -5.99 5.82 25.63
N ARG A 74 -6.76 6.46 26.55
CA ARG A 74 -8.07 5.92 26.96
C ARG A 74 -9.07 5.78 25.81
N LEU A 75 -9.03 6.67 24.81
CA LEU A 75 -9.88 6.51 23.63
C LEU A 75 -9.45 5.29 22.81
N ILE A 76 -8.16 5.13 22.54
CA ILE A 76 -7.64 3.96 21.81
C ILE A 76 -8.02 2.66 22.53
N ASP A 77 -7.89 2.60 23.85
CA ASP A 77 -8.31 1.44 24.66
C ASP A 77 -9.81 1.17 24.53
N THR A 78 -10.61 2.21 24.58
CA THR A 78 -12.08 2.12 24.43
C THR A 78 -12.47 1.58 23.06
N LEU A 79 -11.85 2.09 21.99
CA LEU A 79 -12.11 1.64 20.62
C LEU A 79 -11.58 0.22 20.38
N ALA A 80 -10.41 -0.11 20.92
CA ALA A 80 -9.83 -1.45 20.87
C ALA A 80 -10.73 -2.48 21.57
N GLY A 81 -11.26 -2.12 22.76
CA GLY A 81 -12.23 -2.94 23.50
C GLY A 81 -13.56 -3.13 22.78
N ALA A 82 -13.99 -2.15 21.96
CA ALA A 82 -15.16 -2.28 21.09
C ALA A 82 -14.92 -3.13 19.84
N GLY A 83 -13.65 -3.39 19.50
CA GLY A 83 -13.21 -4.33 18.48
C GLY A 83 -13.81 -4.08 17.09
N PRO A 84 -14.45 -5.09 16.48
CA PRO A 84 -14.97 -4.99 15.11
C PRO A 84 -15.97 -3.84 14.90
N ARG A 85 -16.72 -3.47 15.94
CA ARG A 85 -17.72 -2.37 15.86
C ARG A 85 -17.05 -1.02 15.63
N ALA A 86 -15.99 -0.72 16.39
CA ALA A 86 -15.24 0.53 16.24
C ALA A 86 -14.53 0.58 14.89
N LEU A 87 -13.88 -0.51 14.47
CA LEU A 87 -13.24 -0.61 13.17
C LEU A 87 -14.24 -0.40 12.02
N ALA A 88 -15.43 -1.01 12.11
CA ALA A 88 -16.47 -0.85 11.10
C ALA A 88 -16.96 0.61 11.01
N ALA A 89 -17.12 1.29 12.15
CA ALA A 89 -17.53 2.69 12.21
C ALA A 89 -16.48 3.61 11.53
N ILE A 90 -15.21 3.48 11.88
CA ILE A 90 -14.12 4.26 11.28
C ILE A 90 -14.04 4.00 9.77
N ARG A 91 -14.05 2.72 9.36
CA ARG A 91 -14.00 2.32 7.95
C ARG A 91 -15.19 2.81 7.16
N GLY A 92 -16.39 2.79 7.75
CA GLY A 92 -17.63 3.31 7.13
C GLY A 92 -17.52 4.79 6.81
N ALA A 93 -17.14 5.61 7.79
CA ALA A 93 -16.93 7.04 7.61
C ALA A 93 -15.88 7.35 6.54
N ARG A 94 -14.76 6.63 6.54
CA ARG A 94 -13.72 6.77 5.51
C ARG A 94 -14.24 6.43 4.10
N ALA A 95 -15.02 5.36 3.96
CA ALA A 95 -15.57 4.95 2.68
C ALA A 95 -16.55 5.97 2.10
N GLU A 96 -17.37 6.57 2.97
CA GLU A 96 -18.34 7.62 2.59
C GLU A 96 -17.61 8.86 2.08
N VAL A 97 -16.66 9.37 2.86
CA VAL A 97 -15.86 10.55 2.48
C VAL A 97 -15.05 10.28 1.20
N ARG A 98 -14.43 9.10 1.08
CA ARG A 98 -13.69 8.72 -0.14
C ARG A 98 -14.58 8.77 -1.38
N GLN A 99 -15.79 8.25 -1.30
CA GLN A 99 -16.73 8.30 -2.41
C GLN A 99 -17.01 9.74 -2.86
N GLU A 100 -17.17 10.66 -1.91
CA GLU A 100 -17.39 12.07 -2.21
C GLU A 100 -16.14 12.73 -2.80
N VAL A 101 -14.95 12.48 -2.24
CA VAL A 101 -13.67 12.98 -2.79
C VAL A 101 -13.46 12.54 -4.23
N TRP A 102 -13.74 11.26 -4.55
CA TRP A 102 -13.60 10.78 -5.92
C TRP A 102 -14.64 11.37 -6.86
N ARG A 103 -15.85 11.60 -6.39
CA ARG A 103 -16.88 12.31 -7.15
C ARG A 103 -16.43 13.75 -7.50
N LEU A 104 -15.87 14.46 -6.54
CA LEU A 104 -15.31 15.81 -6.73
C LEU A 104 -14.07 15.80 -7.64
N ALA A 105 -13.22 14.78 -7.54
CA ALA A 105 -12.05 14.63 -8.40
C ALA A 105 -12.41 14.40 -9.88
N GLY A 106 -13.61 13.93 -10.20
CA GLY A 106 -14.12 13.74 -11.55
C GLY A 106 -13.14 12.95 -12.44
N HIS A 107 -12.65 13.57 -13.51
CA HIS A 107 -11.71 12.94 -14.44
C HIS A 107 -10.32 12.61 -13.83
N ASN A 108 -10.01 13.14 -12.65
CA ASN A 108 -8.79 12.80 -11.88
C ASN A 108 -9.02 11.68 -10.86
N ALA A 109 -10.23 11.12 -10.77
CA ALA A 109 -10.52 9.97 -9.93
C ALA A 109 -9.71 8.74 -10.39
N PRO A 110 -9.43 7.78 -9.48
CA PRO A 110 -8.59 6.62 -9.81
C PRO A 110 -9.17 5.71 -10.89
N ASP A 111 -10.47 5.80 -11.16
CA ASP A 111 -11.21 5.03 -12.18
C ASP A 111 -11.31 5.70 -13.57
N ARG A 112 -10.57 6.77 -13.80
CA ARG A 112 -10.62 7.55 -15.06
C ARG A 112 -10.40 6.71 -16.32
N ALA A 113 -9.65 5.62 -16.21
CA ALA A 113 -9.41 4.68 -17.31
C ALA A 113 -10.50 3.61 -17.45
N GLY A 114 -11.61 3.71 -16.71
CA GLY A 114 -12.69 2.74 -16.71
C GLY A 114 -12.43 1.47 -15.91
N GLU A 115 -11.24 1.31 -15.33
CA GLU A 115 -10.84 0.18 -14.51
C GLU A 115 -10.28 0.68 -13.16
N MET A 116 -10.82 0.16 -12.07
CA MET A 116 -10.36 0.39 -10.71
C MET A 116 -9.32 -0.66 -10.35
N VAL A 117 -8.09 -0.25 -10.07
CA VAL A 117 -7.00 -1.18 -9.72
C VAL A 117 -6.73 -1.14 -8.21
N VAL A 118 -6.78 -2.32 -7.59
CA VAL A 118 -6.45 -2.51 -6.17
C VAL A 118 -5.25 -3.45 -6.06
N ASP A 119 -4.15 -2.93 -5.55
CA ASP A 119 -2.93 -3.70 -5.26
C ASP A 119 -2.98 -4.21 -3.82
N ILE A 120 -2.71 -5.49 -3.61
CA ILE A 120 -2.55 -6.08 -2.27
C ILE A 120 -1.11 -6.56 -2.14
N ASP A 121 -0.45 -6.14 -1.06
CA ASP A 121 0.94 -6.49 -0.80
C ASP A 121 1.23 -6.65 0.70
N GLY A 122 2.21 -7.50 1.02
CA GLY A 122 2.67 -7.74 2.38
C GLY A 122 3.74 -6.74 2.81
N VAL A 123 3.64 -6.26 4.04
CA VAL A 123 4.58 -5.30 4.62
C VAL A 123 5.16 -5.87 5.89
N LEU A 124 6.49 -5.89 6.04
CA LEU A 124 7.11 -6.22 7.33
C LEU A 124 7.19 -4.96 8.19
N VAL A 125 6.64 -5.03 9.40
CA VAL A 125 6.74 -3.99 10.43
C VAL A 125 7.52 -4.57 11.61
N LEU A 126 8.70 -4.02 11.87
CA LEU A 126 9.58 -4.49 12.92
C LEU A 126 9.03 -4.10 14.29
N ALA A 127 9.18 -4.98 15.27
CA ALA A 127 8.92 -4.70 16.67
C ALA A 127 10.25 -4.73 17.44
N HIS A 128 10.50 -3.69 18.22
CA HIS A 128 11.70 -3.53 19.03
C HIS A 128 11.46 -3.90 20.51
N SER A 129 10.25 -4.33 20.81
CA SER A 129 9.84 -4.77 22.15
C SER A 129 8.84 -5.91 22.02
N ASP A 130 8.59 -6.59 23.13
CA ASP A 130 7.52 -7.60 23.21
C ASP A 130 6.15 -6.95 23.01
N LYS A 131 5.46 -7.37 21.97
CA LYS A 131 4.11 -6.91 21.60
C LYS A 131 3.26 -8.11 21.24
N GLN A 132 1.99 -8.03 21.54
CA GLN A 132 1.05 -9.11 21.22
C GLN A 132 1.09 -9.43 19.71
N ASP A 133 1.21 -10.72 19.36
CA ASP A 133 1.31 -11.26 18.00
C ASP A 133 2.58 -10.85 17.22
N ALA A 134 3.54 -10.15 17.84
CA ALA A 134 4.86 -10.00 17.25
C ALA A 134 5.60 -11.34 17.31
N THR A 135 6.13 -11.79 16.19
CA THR A 135 6.80 -13.08 16.05
C THR A 135 7.99 -12.98 15.08
N ALA A 136 8.82 -14.01 15.04
CA ALA A 136 9.88 -14.11 14.06
C ALA A 136 9.31 -14.11 12.63
N THR A 137 9.90 -13.31 11.75
CA THR A 137 9.48 -13.18 10.35
C THR A 137 10.36 -14.06 9.45
N TRP A 138 9.92 -14.29 8.23
CA TRP A 138 10.69 -15.03 7.22
C TRP A 138 12.02 -14.35 6.83
N LYS A 139 12.16 -13.04 7.06
CA LYS A 139 13.43 -12.30 6.86
C LYS A 139 14.36 -12.36 8.09
N LYS A 140 14.11 -13.27 9.03
CA LYS A 140 14.90 -13.41 10.28
C LYS A 140 14.89 -12.13 11.12
N THR A 141 13.80 -11.36 11.06
CA THR A 141 13.53 -10.22 11.94
C THR A 141 12.38 -10.57 12.88
N PHE A 142 12.05 -9.68 13.83
CA PHE A 142 10.94 -9.86 14.77
C PHE A 142 9.91 -8.76 14.56
N GLY A 143 8.61 -9.10 14.53
CA GLY A 143 7.56 -8.10 14.35
C GLY A 143 6.26 -8.66 13.79
N HIS A 144 5.62 -7.90 12.91
CA HIS A 144 4.34 -8.19 12.28
C HIS A 144 4.47 -8.22 10.75
N HIS A 145 3.53 -8.90 10.09
CA HIS A 145 3.48 -9.00 8.63
C HIS A 145 2.08 -8.67 8.09
N PRO A 146 1.61 -7.41 8.27
CA PRO A 146 0.30 -7.01 7.76
C PRO A 146 0.21 -7.10 6.22
N LEU A 147 -1.01 -7.35 5.71
CA LEU A 147 -1.38 -7.14 4.32
C LEU A 147 -2.02 -5.77 4.16
N PHE A 148 -1.56 -5.01 3.18
CA PHE A 148 -2.14 -3.73 2.81
C PHE A 148 -2.75 -3.77 1.42
N ALA A 149 -3.85 -3.07 1.25
CA ALA A 149 -4.46 -2.84 -0.04
C ALA A 149 -4.40 -1.35 -0.39
N PHE A 150 -4.00 -1.07 -1.63
CA PHE A 150 -3.86 0.28 -2.17
C PHE A 150 -4.70 0.41 -3.45
N VAL A 151 -5.36 1.55 -3.64
CA VAL A 151 -5.92 1.92 -4.93
C VAL A 151 -4.82 2.58 -5.77
N ASP A 152 -4.68 2.13 -7.01
CA ASP A 152 -3.72 2.70 -7.97
C ASP A 152 -4.35 3.91 -8.69
N HIS A 153 -3.75 5.08 -8.53
CA HIS A 153 -4.18 6.32 -9.20
C HIS A 153 -3.50 6.53 -10.58
N GLY A 154 -2.93 5.47 -11.14
CA GLY A 154 -2.28 5.51 -12.44
C GLY A 154 -0.84 6.02 -12.40
N ARG A 155 -0.24 6.23 -13.59
CA ARG A 155 1.19 6.54 -13.76
C ARG A 155 1.62 7.80 -13.04
N GLU A 156 0.76 8.80 -13.05
CA GLU A 156 1.04 10.11 -12.45
C GLU A 156 0.46 10.26 -11.04
N GLY A 157 -0.26 9.26 -10.55
CA GLY A 157 -0.88 9.27 -9.23
C GLY A 157 -0.05 8.54 -8.18
N SER A 158 -0.17 8.98 -6.93
CA SER A 158 0.50 8.34 -5.80
C SER A 158 -0.19 7.03 -5.37
N GLY A 159 -1.50 6.91 -5.59
CA GLY A 159 -2.33 5.86 -5.00
C GLY A 159 -2.63 6.11 -3.52
N GLU A 160 -3.58 5.38 -2.96
CA GLU A 160 -4.00 5.55 -1.58
C GLU A 160 -4.18 4.22 -0.85
N PRO A 161 -3.83 4.11 0.44
CA PRO A 161 -4.13 2.94 1.25
C PRO A 161 -5.63 2.90 1.55
N VAL A 162 -6.25 1.75 1.28
CA VAL A 162 -7.69 1.56 1.51
C VAL A 162 -7.97 0.55 2.61
N ALA A 163 -7.10 -0.43 2.83
CA ALA A 163 -7.25 -1.41 3.90
C ALA A 163 -5.90 -1.87 4.43
N GLY A 164 -5.88 -2.25 5.71
CA GLY A 164 -4.77 -2.92 6.37
C GLY A 164 -5.28 -4.06 7.22
N LEU A 165 -4.77 -5.26 7.00
CA LEU A 165 -5.03 -6.45 7.79
C LEU A 165 -3.80 -6.77 8.64
N LEU A 166 -3.87 -6.54 9.95
CA LEU A 166 -2.78 -6.86 10.87
C LEU A 166 -2.66 -8.38 11.04
N ARG A 167 -1.45 -8.90 10.85
CA ARG A 167 -1.10 -10.31 10.97
C ARG A 167 0.16 -10.50 11.80
N PRO A 168 0.35 -11.63 12.48
CA PRO A 168 1.61 -11.96 13.15
C PRO A 168 2.79 -12.03 12.16
N GLY A 169 4.02 -11.88 12.66
CA GLY A 169 5.23 -11.84 11.83
C GLY A 169 5.48 -13.14 11.05
N ASN A 170 5.07 -14.28 11.59
CA ASN A 170 5.16 -15.60 10.97
C ASN A 170 3.96 -15.96 10.07
N ALA A 171 3.03 -15.01 9.82
CA ALA A 171 1.93 -15.26 8.89
C ALA A 171 2.46 -15.67 7.51
N GLY A 172 1.92 -16.75 6.98
CA GLY A 172 2.30 -17.27 5.67
C GLY A 172 2.05 -16.25 4.57
N SER A 173 2.94 -16.21 3.58
CA SER A 173 2.76 -15.34 2.42
C SER A 173 1.56 -15.77 1.57
N ASN A 174 1.26 -17.06 1.50
CA ASN A 174 0.24 -17.65 0.61
C ASN A 174 -1.04 -18.03 1.37
N THR A 175 -1.45 -17.26 2.39
CA THR A 175 -2.68 -17.51 3.12
C THR A 175 -3.88 -16.96 2.36
N ALA A 176 -4.66 -17.83 1.74
CA ALA A 176 -5.84 -17.46 0.95
C ALA A 176 -6.87 -16.69 1.78
N ALA A 177 -7.14 -17.11 3.02
CA ALA A 177 -8.08 -16.45 3.90
C ALA A 177 -7.71 -14.99 4.18
N ASP A 178 -6.43 -14.70 4.37
CA ASP A 178 -5.94 -13.35 4.62
C ASP A 178 -6.06 -12.45 3.37
N HIS A 179 -5.75 -13.00 2.18
CA HIS A 179 -5.93 -12.28 0.92
C HIS A 179 -7.41 -11.99 0.64
N ILE A 180 -8.29 -12.95 0.93
CA ILE A 180 -9.74 -12.78 0.83
C ILE A 180 -10.21 -11.68 1.77
N GLU A 181 -9.75 -11.68 3.02
CA GLU A 181 -10.16 -10.66 4.00
C GLU A 181 -9.61 -9.29 3.64
N ALA A 182 -8.34 -9.17 3.25
CA ALA A 182 -7.76 -7.91 2.76
C ALA A 182 -8.53 -7.35 1.54
N ALA A 183 -8.89 -8.23 0.60
CA ALA A 183 -9.70 -7.85 -0.56
C ALA A 183 -11.12 -7.41 -0.15
N ARG A 184 -11.77 -8.10 0.80
CA ARG A 184 -13.09 -7.70 1.32
C ARG A 184 -13.04 -6.31 1.95
N LEU A 185 -12.04 -6.07 2.81
CA LEU A 185 -11.84 -4.79 3.46
C LEU A 185 -11.60 -3.67 2.43
N ALA A 186 -10.77 -3.93 1.42
CA ALA A 186 -10.50 -2.99 0.34
C ALA A 186 -11.77 -2.68 -0.48
N LEU A 187 -12.48 -3.71 -0.94
CA LEU A 187 -13.72 -3.55 -1.72
C LEU A 187 -14.79 -2.77 -0.94
N ALA A 188 -14.87 -2.96 0.39
CA ALA A 188 -15.80 -2.21 1.22
C ALA A 188 -15.51 -0.70 1.25
N GLN A 189 -14.27 -0.30 0.97
CA GLN A 189 -13.85 1.11 0.87
C GLN A 189 -14.16 1.76 -0.48
N LEU A 190 -14.45 0.96 -1.52
CA LEU A 190 -14.73 1.47 -2.86
C LEU A 190 -16.20 1.91 -2.98
N PRO A 191 -16.54 2.80 -3.92
CA PRO A 191 -17.92 3.05 -4.32
C PRO A 191 -18.63 1.74 -4.73
N LYS A 192 -19.93 1.65 -4.49
CA LYS A 192 -20.72 0.41 -4.71
C LYS A 192 -20.54 -0.19 -6.12
N THR A 193 -20.36 0.66 -7.13
CA THR A 193 -20.16 0.28 -8.53
C THR A 193 -18.87 -0.50 -8.80
N TYR A 194 -17.88 -0.41 -7.90
CA TYR A 194 -16.58 -1.08 -8.00
C TYR A 194 -16.42 -2.26 -7.05
N ARG A 195 -17.42 -2.57 -6.24
CA ARG A 195 -17.33 -3.71 -5.30
C ARG A 195 -17.52 -5.07 -5.97
N ARG A 196 -17.94 -5.09 -7.23
CA ARG A 196 -18.21 -6.30 -8.03
C ARG A 196 -17.99 -6.00 -9.52
N GLY A 197 -17.79 -7.06 -10.30
CA GLY A 197 -17.71 -6.99 -11.77
C GLY A 197 -16.31 -6.67 -12.28
N ARG A 198 -16.16 -6.79 -13.60
CA ARG A 198 -14.89 -6.73 -14.33
C ARG A 198 -14.20 -5.36 -14.31
N ARG A 199 -14.89 -4.32 -13.88
CA ARG A 199 -14.33 -2.96 -13.74
C ARG A 199 -13.37 -2.81 -12.58
N THR A 200 -13.28 -3.81 -11.70
CA THR A 200 -12.32 -3.82 -10.58
C THR A 200 -11.31 -4.93 -10.77
N LEU A 201 -10.06 -4.55 -10.87
CA LEU A 201 -8.90 -5.43 -10.98
C LEU A 201 -8.23 -5.56 -9.62
N ILE A 202 -8.12 -6.78 -9.13
CA ILE A 202 -7.29 -7.10 -7.96
C ILE A 202 -5.92 -7.56 -8.45
N ARG A 203 -4.86 -6.91 -7.96
CA ARG A 203 -3.49 -7.20 -8.37
C ARG A 203 -2.65 -7.57 -7.14
N THR A 204 -1.93 -8.70 -7.20
CA THR A 204 -1.08 -9.17 -6.10
C THR A 204 0.25 -9.69 -6.63
N ASP A 205 1.21 -9.88 -5.72
CA ASP A 205 2.39 -10.72 -5.95
C ASP A 205 2.03 -12.20 -5.93
N SER A 206 3.04 -13.07 -5.90
CA SER A 206 2.83 -14.53 -5.85
C SER A 206 2.22 -15.03 -4.54
N GLY A 207 2.17 -14.21 -3.50
CA GLY A 207 1.48 -14.55 -2.26
C GLY A 207 -0.02 -14.76 -2.46
N GLY A 208 -0.65 -14.04 -3.39
CA GLY A 208 -2.06 -14.21 -3.75
C GLY A 208 -2.35 -15.39 -4.68
N GLY A 209 -1.32 -16.09 -5.18
CA GLY A 209 -1.45 -17.16 -6.18
C GLY A 209 -1.98 -18.47 -5.61
N THR A 210 -3.17 -18.48 -5.04
CA THR A 210 -3.83 -19.67 -4.45
C THR A 210 -5.15 -19.97 -5.14
N HIS A 211 -5.50 -21.26 -5.20
CA HIS A 211 -6.78 -21.72 -5.79
C HIS A 211 -7.98 -21.07 -5.12
N GLU A 212 -7.98 -21.03 -3.78
CA GLU A 212 -9.08 -20.49 -3.01
C GLU A 212 -9.27 -18.99 -3.27
N PHE A 213 -8.20 -18.23 -3.35
CA PHE A 213 -8.29 -16.78 -3.61
C PHE A 213 -8.77 -16.50 -5.02
N LEU A 214 -8.24 -17.18 -6.05
CA LEU A 214 -8.66 -16.99 -7.43
C LEU A 214 -10.12 -17.44 -7.64
N ASN A 215 -10.53 -18.56 -7.03
CA ASN A 215 -11.92 -19.00 -7.01
C ASN A 215 -12.84 -17.97 -6.33
N TRP A 216 -12.36 -17.38 -5.22
CA TRP A 216 -13.11 -16.36 -4.53
C TRP A 216 -13.28 -15.09 -5.40
N LEU A 217 -12.27 -14.65 -6.14
CA LEU A 217 -12.33 -13.49 -7.03
C LEU A 217 -13.34 -13.70 -8.16
N THR A 218 -13.44 -14.91 -8.70
CA THR A 218 -14.30 -15.27 -9.84
C THR A 218 -15.67 -15.79 -9.47
N ALA A 219 -15.96 -15.98 -8.18
CA ALA A 219 -17.21 -16.54 -7.69
C ALA A 219 -18.43 -15.79 -8.22
N ARG A 220 -19.55 -16.53 -8.42
CA ARG A 220 -20.82 -16.00 -8.87
C ARG A 220 -21.27 -14.78 -8.05
N GLY A 221 -21.64 -13.70 -8.73
CA GLY A 221 -22.05 -12.44 -8.10
C GLY A 221 -20.90 -11.54 -7.67
N ARG A 222 -19.63 -11.96 -7.86
CA ARG A 222 -18.45 -11.13 -7.65
C ARG A 222 -17.79 -10.77 -8.98
N TRP A 223 -17.30 -11.75 -9.72
CA TRP A 223 -16.73 -11.63 -11.07
C TRP A 223 -15.68 -10.52 -11.22
N LEU A 224 -14.79 -10.40 -10.26
CA LEU A 224 -13.71 -9.42 -10.33
C LEU A 224 -12.69 -9.79 -11.40
N SER A 225 -12.06 -8.79 -11.98
CA SER A 225 -10.83 -8.97 -12.74
C SER A 225 -9.66 -9.20 -11.79
N TYR A 226 -8.66 -9.97 -12.22
CA TYR A 226 -7.44 -10.15 -11.44
C TYR A 226 -6.19 -10.23 -12.31
N SER A 227 -5.06 -9.88 -11.70
CA SER A 227 -3.72 -10.06 -12.20
C SER A 227 -2.83 -10.45 -11.01
N VAL A 228 -2.56 -11.73 -10.87
CA VAL A 228 -1.98 -12.32 -9.65
C VAL A 228 -0.69 -13.03 -10.00
N GLY A 229 0.41 -12.63 -9.36
CA GLY A 229 1.68 -13.34 -9.48
C GLY A 229 1.53 -14.81 -9.10
N MET A 230 2.28 -15.68 -9.74
CA MET A 230 2.25 -17.12 -9.48
C MET A 230 3.64 -17.62 -9.12
N VAL A 231 3.70 -18.58 -8.22
CA VAL A 231 4.93 -19.35 -7.97
C VAL A 231 5.15 -20.28 -9.15
N ILE A 232 6.38 -20.33 -9.66
CA ILE A 232 6.74 -21.27 -10.73
C ILE A 232 6.89 -22.66 -10.12
N THR A 233 5.88 -23.49 -10.35
CA THR A 233 5.90 -24.91 -10.02
C THR A 233 6.67 -25.71 -11.09
N ASP A 234 7.01 -26.97 -10.80
CA ASP A 234 7.65 -27.85 -11.80
C ASP A 234 6.80 -27.96 -13.07
N ALA A 235 5.48 -28.07 -12.95
CA ALA A 235 4.57 -28.13 -14.10
C ALA A 235 4.65 -26.84 -14.96
N ILE A 236 4.70 -25.67 -14.33
CA ILE A 236 4.87 -24.40 -15.03
C ILE A 236 6.27 -24.32 -15.66
N HIS A 237 7.32 -24.70 -14.94
CA HIS A 237 8.68 -24.69 -15.45
C HIS A 237 8.82 -25.60 -16.68
N GLN A 238 8.30 -26.82 -16.61
CA GLN A 238 8.29 -27.74 -17.76
C GLN A 238 7.47 -27.21 -18.95
N ALA A 239 6.38 -26.49 -18.69
CA ALA A 239 5.63 -25.81 -19.75
C ALA A 239 6.45 -24.69 -20.40
N VAL A 240 7.17 -23.89 -19.60
CA VAL A 240 8.05 -22.81 -20.10
C VAL A 240 9.13 -23.36 -21.02
N LEU A 241 9.79 -24.46 -20.65
CA LEU A 241 10.85 -25.09 -21.46
C LEU A 241 10.35 -25.62 -22.80
N LYS A 242 9.06 -25.87 -22.95
CA LYS A 242 8.41 -26.33 -24.21
C LYS A 242 7.91 -25.19 -25.09
N VAL A 243 7.95 -23.94 -24.64
CA VAL A 243 7.48 -22.79 -25.44
C VAL A 243 8.42 -22.57 -26.63
N PRO A 244 7.93 -22.70 -27.87
CA PRO A 244 8.79 -22.51 -29.05
C PRO A 244 9.23 -21.04 -29.14
N VAL A 245 10.42 -20.83 -29.74
CA VAL A 245 11.00 -19.47 -29.86
C VAL A 245 10.03 -18.49 -30.53
N SER A 246 9.28 -18.95 -31.52
CA SER A 246 8.30 -18.14 -32.27
C SER A 246 7.10 -17.68 -31.46
N ALA A 247 6.81 -18.29 -30.30
CA ALA A 247 5.70 -17.92 -29.44
C ALA A 247 6.06 -16.79 -28.41
N TRP A 248 7.34 -16.44 -28.34
CA TRP A 248 7.79 -15.37 -27.49
C TRP A 248 7.65 -14.01 -28.18
N THR A 249 6.83 -13.14 -27.63
CA THR A 249 6.62 -11.77 -28.07
C THR A 249 7.48 -10.81 -27.23
N PRO A 250 8.18 -9.82 -27.81
CA PRO A 250 8.90 -8.82 -27.03
C PRO A 250 7.98 -8.11 -26.05
N ALA A 251 8.41 -7.92 -24.81
CA ALA A 251 7.69 -7.11 -23.84
C ALA A 251 7.76 -5.62 -24.22
N VAL A 252 6.83 -4.79 -23.67
CA VAL A 252 6.76 -3.36 -24.00
C VAL A 252 6.97 -2.50 -22.76
N GLU A 253 7.46 -1.28 -22.98
CA GLU A 253 7.54 -0.21 -21.99
C GLU A 253 6.23 0.60 -21.97
N PRO A 254 6.01 1.46 -20.94
CA PRO A 254 4.77 2.26 -20.81
C PRO A 254 4.51 3.25 -21.95
N ASP A 255 5.52 3.60 -22.73
CA ASP A 255 5.44 4.44 -23.93
C ASP A 255 5.14 3.65 -25.22
N GLY A 256 5.09 2.31 -25.11
CA GLY A 256 4.83 1.40 -26.22
C GLY A 256 6.10 0.88 -26.92
N GLU A 257 7.27 1.37 -26.55
CA GLU A 257 8.54 0.89 -27.09
C GLU A 257 8.86 -0.54 -26.62
N ILE A 258 9.69 -1.26 -27.39
CA ILE A 258 10.12 -2.61 -27.03
C ILE A 258 11.04 -2.54 -25.81
N ARG A 259 10.73 -3.36 -24.80
CA ARG A 259 11.60 -3.55 -23.64
C ARG A 259 12.76 -4.48 -23.99
N ASP A 260 13.96 -3.92 -24.05
CA ASP A 260 15.17 -4.73 -24.36
C ASP A 260 15.37 -5.85 -23.34
N GLY A 261 15.70 -7.02 -23.85
CA GLY A 261 16.02 -8.20 -23.06
C GLY A 261 14.83 -8.82 -22.31
N ALA A 262 13.58 -8.55 -22.70
CA ALA A 262 12.40 -9.13 -22.09
C ALA A 262 11.38 -9.61 -23.12
N TRP A 263 10.82 -10.79 -22.89
CA TRP A 263 9.80 -11.43 -23.74
C TRP A 263 8.69 -12.02 -22.89
N VAL A 264 7.51 -12.14 -23.49
CA VAL A 264 6.31 -12.70 -22.88
C VAL A 264 5.73 -13.81 -23.75
N ALA A 265 5.14 -14.81 -23.10
CA ALA A 265 4.39 -15.86 -23.77
C ALA A 265 3.19 -16.26 -22.90
N GLU A 266 2.18 -16.87 -23.50
CA GLU A 266 1.04 -17.44 -22.80
C GLU A 266 1.21 -18.97 -22.71
N LEU A 267 1.05 -19.52 -21.51
CA LEU A 267 1.10 -20.96 -21.29
C LEU A 267 -0.29 -21.56 -21.40
N ALA A 268 -0.37 -22.77 -21.94
CA ALA A 268 -1.59 -23.55 -22.09
C ALA A 268 -1.35 -25.01 -21.66
N GLY A 269 -2.42 -25.77 -21.56
CA GLY A 269 -2.36 -27.21 -21.26
C GLY A 269 -2.42 -27.51 -19.75
N ASP A 270 -1.72 -28.59 -19.34
CA ASP A 270 -1.87 -29.18 -18.01
C ASP A 270 -1.51 -28.27 -16.84
N CYS A 271 -0.68 -27.24 -17.07
CA CYS A 271 -0.34 -26.26 -16.02
C CYS A 271 -1.54 -25.40 -15.61
N LEU A 272 -2.65 -25.41 -16.37
CA LEU A 272 -3.89 -24.73 -16.07
C LEU A 272 -4.97 -25.64 -15.49
N LYS A 273 -4.68 -26.95 -15.38
CA LYS A 273 -5.61 -27.91 -14.82
C LYS A 273 -5.99 -27.51 -13.39
N ASP A 274 -7.25 -27.65 -13.06
CA ASP A 274 -7.82 -27.33 -11.74
C ASP A 274 -7.88 -25.84 -11.37
N TRP A 275 -7.40 -24.94 -12.22
CA TRP A 275 -7.55 -23.49 -12.05
C TRP A 275 -8.91 -22.99 -12.57
N PRO A 276 -9.37 -21.81 -12.15
CA PRO A 276 -10.65 -21.26 -12.62
C PRO A 276 -10.75 -21.19 -14.13
N LYS A 277 -11.89 -21.58 -14.70
CA LYS A 277 -12.15 -21.49 -16.15
C LYS A 277 -11.94 -20.06 -16.67
N GLY A 278 -11.24 -19.94 -17.81
CA GLY A 278 -10.90 -18.67 -18.41
C GLY A 278 -9.70 -17.97 -17.77
N MET A 279 -8.99 -18.65 -16.87
CA MET A 279 -7.66 -18.20 -16.42
C MET A 279 -6.66 -18.30 -17.58
N ARG A 280 -5.89 -17.25 -17.76
CA ARG A 280 -4.72 -17.18 -18.63
C ARG A 280 -3.48 -17.14 -17.75
N LEU A 281 -2.46 -17.87 -18.11
CA LEU A 281 -1.16 -17.89 -17.42
C LEU A 281 -0.11 -17.30 -18.33
N ILE A 282 0.41 -16.14 -17.99
CA ILE A 282 1.38 -15.40 -18.78
C ILE A 282 2.73 -15.53 -18.10
N VAL A 283 3.74 -15.88 -18.87
CA VAL A 283 5.13 -15.98 -18.45
C VAL A 283 5.94 -14.89 -19.10
N ARG A 284 6.85 -14.29 -18.33
CA ARG A 284 7.87 -13.36 -18.79
C ARG A 284 9.24 -13.97 -18.56
N LYS A 285 10.09 -13.93 -19.57
CA LYS A 285 11.54 -14.13 -19.44
C LYS A 285 12.23 -12.81 -19.66
N GLU A 286 13.19 -12.48 -18.81
CA GLU A 286 13.94 -11.24 -18.93
C GLU A 286 15.41 -11.44 -18.57
N ARG A 287 16.28 -10.61 -19.15
CA ARG A 287 17.69 -10.57 -18.79
C ARG A 287 17.80 -10.23 -17.29
N PRO A 288 18.53 -11.05 -16.51
CA PRO A 288 18.70 -10.76 -15.09
C PRO A 288 19.48 -9.46 -14.91
N HIS A 289 19.12 -8.72 -13.85
CA HIS A 289 19.87 -7.52 -13.47
C HIS A 289 21.33 -7.89 -13.19
N PRO A 290 22.32 -7.06 -13.54
CA PRO A 290 23.72 -7.30 -13.19
C PRO A 290 23.90 -7.64 -11.72
N GLY A 291 24.55 -8.76 -11.41
CA GLY A 291 24.74 -9.28 -10.06
C GLY A 291 23.59 -10.11 -9.50
N ALA A 292 22.47 -10.27 -10.20
CA ALA A 292 21.39 -11.15 -9.77
C ALA A 292 21.78 -12.63 -9.94
N GLN A 293 21.52 -13.43 -8.90
CA GLN A 293 21.67 -14.89 -9.00
C GLN A 293 20.44 -15.50 -9.68
N LEU A 294 20.69 -16.39 -10.64
CA LEU A 294 19.65 -17.20 -11.26
C LEU A 294 19.10 -18.23 -10.26
N ARG A 295 17.82 -18.51 -10.35
CA ARG A 295 17.12 -19.54 -9.58
C ARG A 295 17.07 -20.84 -10.38
N ILE A 296 16.79 -21.94 -9.71
CA ILE A 296 16.59 -23.25 -10.36
C ILE A 296 15.40 -23.25 -11.35
N THR A 297 14.46 -22.32 -11.16
CA THR A 297 13.29 -22.13 -12.03
C THR A 297 13.55 -21.19 -13.21
N ASP A 298 14.76 -20.62 -13.32
CA ASP A 298 15.15 -19.76 -14.45
C ASP A 298 15.64 -20.64 -15.61
N ALA A 299 15.52 -20.17 -16.84
CA ALA A 299 15.82 -20.93 -18.03
C ALA A 299 16.64 -20.08 -19.03
N ASP A 300 17.52 -20.72 -19.79
CA ASP A 300 18.34 -20.11 -20.85
C ASP A 300 19.16 -18.88 -20.39
N GLY A 301 19.59 -18.85 -19.12
CA GLY A 301 20.25 -17.68 -18.54
C GLY A 301 19.32 -16.47 -18.28
N MET A 302 18.02 -16.65 -18.44
CA MET A 302 17.01 -15.60 -18.27
C MET A 302 16.17 -15.85 -17.02
N ARG A 303 15.84 -14.77 -16.31
CA ARG A 303 14.93 -14.80 -15.17
C ARG A 303 13.50 -15.06 -15.63
N ILE A 304 12.84 -16.03 -15.02
CA ILE A 304 11.45 -16.37 -15.33
C ILE A 304 10.53 -15.88 -14.21
N THR A 305 9.44 -15.25 -14.61
CA THR A 305 8.32 -14.87 -13.73
C THR A 305 7.00 -15.19 -14.42
N CYS A 306 5.96 -15.49 -13.67
CA CYS A 306 4.63 -15.72 -14.25
C CYS A 306 3.52 -15.09 -13.40
N PHE A 307 2.39 -14.83 -14.03
CA PHE A 307 1.18 -14.35 -13.39
C PHE A 307 -0.06 -14.88 -14.08
N ALA A 308 -1.13 -15.00 -13.31
CA ALA A 308 -2.44 -15.42 -13.78
C ALA A 308 -3.36 -14.21 -13.93
N THR A 309 -4.22 -14.22 -14.97
CA THR A 309 -5.27 -13.23 -15.17
C THR A 309 -6.50 -13.87 -15.79
N ASN A 310 -7.65 -13.22 -15.63
CA ASN A 310 -8.90 -13.59 -16.30
C ASN A 310 -9.37 -12.54 -17.32
N THR A 311 -8.49 -11.61 -17.72
CA THR A 311 -8.77 -10.63 -18.76
C THR A 311 -8.56 -11.26 -20.12
N ALA A 312 -9.62 -11.44 -20.90
CA ALA A 312 -9.58 -12.14 -22.19
C ALA A 312 -9.11 -11.23 -23.35
N ASP A 313 -9.59 -9.98 -23.37
CA ASP A 313 -9.61 -9.15 -24.57
C ASP A 313 -8.41 -8.18 -24.70
N ARG A 314 -7.28 -8.52 -24.06
CA ARG A 314 -6.05 -7.69 -24.14
C ARG A 314 -4.84 -8.52 -24.62
N PRO A 315 -3.94 -7.89 -25.38
CA PRO A 315 -2.66 -8.48 -25.74
C PRO A 315 -1.82 -8.87 -24.50
N ILE A 316 -1.04 -9.94 -24.62
CA ILE A 316 -0.21 -10.43 -23.50
C ILE A 316 0.82 -9.41 -23.04
N THR A 317 1.32 -8.57 -23.96
CA THR A 317 2.27 -7.48 -23.67
C THR A 317 1.67 -6.41 -22.79
N GLU A 318 0.40 -6.01 -23.02
CA GLU A 318 -0.32 -5.07 -22.16
C GLU A 318 -0.64 -5.67 -20.79
N LEU A 319 -0.99 -6.98 -20.76
CA LEU A 319 -1.27 -7.68 -19.51
C LEU A 319 0.00 -7.79 -18.65
N GLU A 320 1.16 -8.05 -19.27
CA GLU A 320 2.44 -8.06 -18.59
C GLU A 320 2.81 -6.68 -18.03
N LEU A 321 2.70 -5.64 -18.87
CA LEU A 321 2.94 -4.27 -18.44
C LEU A 321 2.05 -3.89 -17.26
N ARG A 322 0.76 -4.23 -17.32
CA ARG A 322 -0.19 -4.02 -16.22
C ARG A 322 0.22 -4.74 -14.94
N GLN A 323 0.67 -6.00 -15.01
CA GLN A 323 1.18 -6.74 -13.87
C GLN A 323 2.49 -6.11 -13.32
N ARG A 324 3.41 -5.71 -14.18
CA ARG A 324 4.67 -5.09 -13.78
C ARG A 324 4.48 -3.76 -13.07
N GLN A 325 3.45 -2.99 -13.42
CA GLN A 325 3.06 -1.75 -12.74
C GLN A 325 2.64 -1.96 -11.27
N ARG A 326 2.44 -3.21 -10.82
CA ARG A 326 2.26 -3.54 -9.40
C ARG A 326 3.44 -3.06 -8.54
N ALA A 327 4.64 -2.96 -9.10
CA ALA A 327 5.81 -2.45 -8.38
C ALA A 327 5.59 -1.06 -7.75
N ARG A 328 4.62 -0.28 -8.23
CA ARG A 328 4.22 0.99 -7.60
C ARG A 328 3.68 0.80 -6.18
N ALA A 329 3.19 -0.40 -5.81
CA ALA A 329 2.78 -0.70 -4.44
C ALA A 329 3.95 -0.54 -3.46
N GLU A 330 5.19 -0.80 -3.89
CA GLU A 330 6.39 -0.63 -3.06
C GLU A 330 6.64 0.84 -2.69
N ASP A 331 6.39 1.78 -3.62
CA ASP A 331 6.48 3.22 -3.33
C ASP A 331 5.39 3.67 -2.37
N ARG A 332 4.18 3.11 -2.48
CA ARG A 332 3.07 3.38 -1.56
C ARG A 332 3.34 2.83 -0.17
N ILE A 333 3.95 1.64 -0.08
CA ILE A 333 4.41 1.07 1.19
C ILE A 333 5.48 1.96 1.82
N ARG A 334 6.42 2.50 1.02
CA ARG A 334 7.42 3.44 1.50
C ARG A 334 6.77 4.69 2.08
N ALA A 335 5.85 5.30 1.34
CA ALA A 335 5.08 6.45 1.80
C ALA A 335 4.26 6.14 3.08
N ALA A 336 3.62 4.97 3.15
CA ALA A 336 2.87 4.54 4.34
C ALA A 336 3.79 4.34 5.56
N ARG A 337 5.02 3.85 5.36
CA ARG A 337 6.02 3.76 6.44
C ARG A 337 6.42 5.13 6.99
N ASP A 338 6.51 6.12 6.13
CA ASP A 338 6.82 7.49 6.55
C ASP A 338 5.63 8.16 7.26
N THR A 339 4.44 7.56 7.20
CA THR A 339 3.20 8.07 7.78
C THR A 339 2.52 7.04 8.70
N GLY A 340 3.27 6.48 9.65
CA GLY A 340 2.73 5.67 10.75
C GLY A 340 2.84 4.15 10.62
N LEU A 341 3.31 3.63 9.47
CA LEU A 341 3.50 2.18 9.29
C LEU A 341 4.95 1.71 9.61
N ARG A 342 5.85 2.62 9.97
CA ARG A 342 7.21 2.27 10.40
C ARG A 342 7.20 1.46 11.69
N ASN A 343 6.27 1.78 12.58
CA ASN A 343 6.12 1.19 13.89
C ASN A 343 4.64 0.87 14.17
N LEU A 344 4.40 -0.17 14.98
CA LEU A 344 3.11 -0.40 15.64
C LEU A 344 3.34 -0.10 17.12
N PRO A 345 3.02 1.11 17.61
CA PRO A 345 3.53 1.61 18.88
C PRO A 345 2.92 0.96 20.10
N LEU A 346 1.77 0.30 19.96
CA LEU A 346 0.97 -0.17 21.08
C LEU A 346 1.27 -1.64 21.42
N HIS A 347 0.95 -2.06 22.64
CA HIS A 347 1.25 -3.41 23.10
C HIS A 347 0.24 -4.43 22.53
N GLN A 348 -1.06 -4.10 22.57
CA GLN A 348 -2.11 -5.03 22.18
C GLN A 348 -2.42 -4.97 20.68
N THR A 349 -2.67 -6.11 20.07
CA THR A 349 -3.08 -6.23 18.66
C THR A 349 -4.34 -5.43 18.34
N ALA A 350 -5.32 -5.42 19.26
CA ALA A 350 -6.56 -4.66 19.08
C ALA A 350 -6.30 -3.14 18.99
N GLN A 351 -5.40 -2.61 19.81
CA GLN A 351 -4.97 -1.20 19.76
C GLN A 351 -4.22 -0.90 18.46
N ASN A 352 -3.29 -1.77 18.03
CA ASN A 352 -2.55 -1.62 16.79
C ASN A 352 -3.45 -1.72 15.55
N ARG A 353 -4.58 -2.42 15.60
CA ARG A 353 -5.59 -2.38 14.54
C ARG A 353 -6.22 -0.99 14.41
N ILE A 354 -6.51 -0.31 15.53
CA ILE A 354 -6.97 1.11 15.48
C ILE A 354 -5.86 2.01 14.92
N TRP A 355 -4.60 1.81 15.34
CA TRP A 355 -3.45 2.54 14.78
C TRP A 355 -3.35 2.39 13.25
N LEU A 356 -3.55 1.19 12.71
CA LEU A 356 -3.57 0.98 11.26
C LEU A 356 -4.70 1.76 10.57
N GLU A 357 -5.87 1.89 11.19
CA GLU A 357 -6.94 2.72 10.61
C GLU A 357 -6.57 4.20 10.60
N ILE A 358 -5.84 4.68 11.62
CA ILE A 358 -5.32 6.06 11.66
C ILE A 358 -4.27 6.26 10.55
N ALA A 359 -3.30 5.35 10.42
CA ALA A 359 -2.30 5.39 9.37
C ALA A 359 -2.89 5.29 7.94
N ASN A 360 -4.09 4.71 7.81
CA ASN A 360 -4.85 4.66 6.56
C ASN A 360 -5.75 5.89 6.34
N LEU A 361 -5.81 6.86 7.27
CA LEU A 361 -6.54 8.10 7.01
C LEU A 361 -5.82 8.88 5.90
N PRO A 362 -6.57 9.60 5.04
CA PRO A 362 -5.97 10.37 3.96
C PRO A 362 -5.05 11.45 4.54
N THR A 363 -3.77 11.14 4.52
CA THR A 363 -2.68 12.05 4.83
C THR A 363 -2.03 12.53 3.53
N ARG A 364 -1.04 13.39 3.63
CA ARG A 364 -0.34 14.14 2.57
C ARG A 364 -0.08 13.42 1.23
N SER A 365 -0.03 12.08 1.22
CA SER A 365 0.28 11.27 0.04
C SER A 365 -0.91 11.05 -0.91
N ASN A 366 -2.15 11.37 -0.50
CA ASN A 366 -3.35 10.92 -1.20
C ASN A 366 -4.02 12.01 -2.03
N LEU A 367 -3.66 13.28 -1.80
CA LEU A 367 -4.15 14.41 -2.58
C LEU A 367 -2.95 15.19 -3.11
N ARG A 368 -2.83 15.31 -4.43
CA ARG A 368 -1.90 16.27 -5.02
C ARG A 368 -2.32 17.69 -4.62
N PRO A 369 -1.38 18.66 -4.51
CA PRO A 369 -1.72 20.05 -4.25
C PRO A 369 -2.82 20.59 -5.16
N GLU A 370 -2.80 20.21 -6.43
CA GLU A 370 -3.80 20.57 -7.44
C GLU A 370 -5.19 19.95 -7.19
N GLN A 371 -5.24 18.72 -6.66
CA GLN A 371 -6.49 18.05 -6.28
C GLN A 371 -7.07 18.68 -5.01
N ALA A 372 -6.22 18.98 -4.04
CA ALA A 372 -6.62 19.69 -2.82
C ALA A 372 -7.14 21.09 -3.15
N GLU A 373 -6.54 21.80 -4.12
CA GLU A 373 -6.98 23.12 -4.55
C GLU A 373 -8.32 23.08 -5.29
N ARG A 374 -8.56 22.07 -6.15
CA ARG A 374 -9.87 21.89 -6.83
C ARG A 374 -10.99 21.55 -5.85
N VAL A 375 -10.75 20.61 -4.92
CA VAL A 375 -11.71 20.31 -3.86
C VAL A 375 -12.04 21.58 -3.06
N ARG A 376 -11.05 22.46 -2.86
CA ARG A 376 -11.23 23.74 -2.20
C ARG A 376 -12.09 24.71 -3.00
N GLN A 377 -11.86 24.83 -4.31
CA GLN A 377 -12.63 25.72 -5.19
C GLN A 377 -14.08 25.26 -5.36
N GLU A 378 -14.31 23.96 -5.50
CA GLU A 378 -15.65 23.40 -5.65
C GLU A 378 -16.45 23.41 -4.31
N ALA A 379 -15.74 23.38 -3.17
CA ALA A 379 -16.35 23.54 -1.83
C ALA A 379 -16.59 25.00 -1.42
N GLY A 380 -16.34 25.99 -2.29
CA GLY A 380 -16.61 27.41 -2.02
C GLY A 380 -15.60 28.09 -1.07
N GLY A 381 -14.41 27.51 -0.89
CA GLY A 381 -13.34 28.10 -0.07
C GLY A 381 -12.53 29.17 -0.81
N PRO A 382 -11.94 30.17 -0.09
CA PRO A 382 -11.13 31.21 -0.71
C PRO A 382 -9.87 30.63 -1.39
N SER A 383 -9.60 31.05 -2.63
CA SER A 383 -8.43 30.66 -3.41
C SER A 383 -7.15 31.17 -2.72
N CYS A 384 -6.30 30.27 -2.27
CA CYS A 384 -4.96 30.60 -1.78
C CYS A 384 -3.94 30.34 -2.91
N LYS A 385 -3.46 31.40 -3.54
CA LYS A 385 -2.36 31.30 -4.52
C LYS A 385 -1.09 30.88 -3.78
N ILE A 386 -0.69 29.62 -3.95
CA ILE A 386 0.62 29.15 -3.52
C ILE A 386 1.61 29.55 -4.63
N GLU A 387 2.35 30.63 -4.43
CA GLU A 387 3.55 30.89 -5.21
C GLU A 387 4.59 29.81 -4.90
N ALA A 388 4.83 28.93 -5.86
CA ALA A 388 5.94 28.00 -5.80
C ALA A 388 7.24 28.83 -5.92
N LYS A 389 7.90 29.11 -4.80
CA LYS A 389 9.28 29.57 -4.82
C LYS A 389 10.14 28.44 -5.38
N ALA A 390 10.57 28.63 -6.63
CA ALA A 390 11.61 27.82 -7.24
C ALA A 390 12.85 27.90 -6.36
N GLY A 391 13.27 26.76 -5.81
CA GLY A 391 14.49 26.63 -5.04
C GLY A 391 15.68 26.92 -5.94
N VAL A 392 16.42 27.95 -5.59
CA VAL A 392 17.68 28.35 -6.20
C VAL A 392 18.66 27.20 -6.12
N ALA A 393 19.14 26.75 -7.28
CA ALA A 393 20.25 25.82 -7.41
C ALA A 393 21.50 26.49 -6.82
N GLY A 394 21.99 25.98 -5.71
CA GLY A 394 23.25 26.39 -5.12
C GLY A 394 24.41 25.83 -5.93
N SER A 395 25.13 26.71 -6.57
CA SER A 395 26.40 26.50 -7.25
C SER A 395 27.47 25.97 -6.31
N ASN A 396 28.14 24.90 -6.71
CA ASN A 396 29.40 24.41 -6.13
C ASN A 396 30.52 25.43 -6.39
N PRO A 397 31.38 25.78 -5.42
CA PRO A 397 32.69 26.29 -5.71
C PRO A 397 33.71 25.15 -5.71
N ALA A 398 34.44 25.07 -6.81
CA ALA A 398 35.63 24.26 -6.98
C ALA A 398 36.83 24.88 -6.26
N GLY A 399 37.74 24.00 -5.82
CA GLY A 399 39.16 24.31 -5.72
C GLY A 399 39.73 24.48 -4.31
N GLY A 400 40.64 23.57 -3.95
CA GLY A 400 41.49 23.72 -2.77
C GLY A 400 42.33 22.47 -2.50
N THR A 401 43.47 22.37 -3.19
CA THR A 401 44.55 21.40 -2.98
C THR A 401 45.18 21.55 -1.58
N GLY A 402 45.38 20.45 -0.87
CA GLY A 402 46.17 20.44 0.40
C GLY A 402 46.68 19.02 0.69
N LYS A 403 47.94 18.75 0.33
CA LYS A 403 48.70 17.56 0.69
C LYS A 403 49.24 17.67 2.11
N GLY A 404 49.31 16.52 2.84
CA GLY A 404 50.19 16.35 4.01
C GLY A 404 49.69 15.27 5.00
N PRO A 405 50.58 14.62 5.76
CA PRO A 405 51.14 13.32 5.34
C PRO A 405 50.69 12.13 6.25
N VAL A 406 50.93 10.95 5.68
CA VAL A 406 50.87 9.60 6.28
C VAL A 406 51.70 9.47 7.54
N LYS A 407 51.13 8.92 8.63
CA LYS A 407 51.89 8.22 9.67
C LYS A 407 51.47 6.76 9.74
N ARG A 408 52.36 5.91 9.26
CA ARG A 408 52.44 4.47 9.59
C ARG A 408 52.77 4.31 11.09
N VAL A 409 52.09 3.42 11.74
CA VAL A 409 52.67 2.71 12.91
C VAL A 409 52.44 1.22 12.67
N SER A 410 53.58 0.55 12.69
CA SER A 410 53.82 -0.87 12.47
C SER A 410 53.53 -1.70 13.72
N SER A 411 53.02 -2.92 13.48
CA SER A 411 53.40 -4.23 14.02
C SER A 411 53.61 -4.42 15.52
N GLN A 412 53.00 -5.42 16.10
CA GLN A 412 53.73 -6.67 16.45
C GLN A 412 52.77 -7.80 16.81
N ALA A 413 53.12 -8.93 16.33
CA ALA A 413 52.54 -10.24 16.58
C ALA A 413 53.09 -10.85 17.88
N GLY A 414 52.37 -11.86 18.38
CA GLY A 414 52.93 -12.85 19.30
C GLY A 414 51.88 -13.62 20.09
N PRO A 415 52.05 -14.92 20.26
CA PRO A 415 50.98 -15.91 20.24
C PRO A 415 50.74 -16.61 21.58
N SER A 416 49.85 -17.65 21.50
CA SER A 416 49.62 -18.78 22.44
C SER A 416 48.80 -18.48 23.70
N SER A 417 47.76 -19.13 23.84
CA SER A 417 47.50 -20.56 24.20
C SER A 417 46.01 -20.90 24.03
#